data_7634166ae24e28928c1e24c13cb4a55e
#
_entry.id   7634166ae24e28928c1e24c13cb4a55e
#
_cell.length_a   1.000
_cell.length_b   1.000
_cell.length_c   1.000
_cell.angle_alpha   90.00
_cell.angle_beta   90.00
_cell.angle_gamma   90.00
#
_symmetry.space_group_name_H-M   'P 1'
#
loop_
_entity.id
_entity.type
_entity.pdbx_description
1 polymer ?
#
loop_
_entity_poly.entity_id
_entity_poly.type
_entity_poly.pdbx_seq_one_letter_code
_entity_poly.pdbx_strand_id
1 'polypeptide(L)'
;LGDVYKRQDIFTGGGISTLGVFALGILPFINASIILQLLTASLPQLEDLQKNEGEAGRRKIAQITRYVALGWGLIQSVVFAMILRQYALEGISEVVFVVQTALCLVTGSMVVMWLSEVITERGIGQGASLVIFLNIVGTLPRTLGATIEAAQTGDRNTVLGIIVLVLVFLVTIVGIIFVQEGARRIPIVSAKRQVGGAGVGVLPTRQSYLPLKLNAGGVMPIIFASAVIFLPVTIANFTKNEWLIRAASLLNPGAANPWPYALAFFALILGFAYFYASLTVNPTDIASNLKKGGVAIPGVRPGSATATYLSGVQNRLTLLGGLFLGSVAIIPAAVERATNVQTFQGLGATSLLILVGVAIDTAK
;
A
#
# COMPACT_ATOMS: atom_id res chain seq x y z
N LEU A 1 13.68 18.70 -0.86
CA LEU A 1 12.40 18.90 -0.16
C LEU A 1 11.22 18.88 -1.14
N GLY A 2 11.28 19.59 -2.29
CA GLY A 2 10.18 19.68 -3.26
C GLY A 2 9.65 18.34 -3.78
N ASP A 3 10.52 17.35 -4.03
CA ASP A 3 10.10 16.06 -4.61
C ASP A 3 9.40 15.15 -3.60
N VAL A 4 9.69 15.28 -2.31
CA VAL A 4 9.00 14.53 -1.24
C VAL A 4 7.55 15.02 -1.11
N TYR A 5 7.35 16.34 -1.11
CA TYR A 5 6.01 16.93 -1.03
C TYR A 5 5.20 16.66 -2.30
N LYS A 6 5.80 16.67 -3.49
CA LYS A 6 5.12 16.30 -4.74
C LYS A 6 4.55 14.88 -4.71
N ARG A 7 5.28 13.91 -4.12
CA ARG A 7 4.76 12.54 -3.98
C ARG A 7 3.65 12.42 -2.94
N GLN A 8 3.73 13.16 -1.84
CA GLN A 8 2.63 13.23 -0.88
C GLN A 8 1.39 13.90 -1.48
N ASP A 9 1.58 14.89 -2.34
CA ASP A 9 0.51 15.61 -3.02
C ASP A 9 -0.36 14.69 -3.89
N ILE A 10 0.23 13.62 -4.45
CA ILE A 10 -0.51 12.63 -5.22
C ILE A 10 -1.47 11.83 -4.36
N PHE A 11 -1.04 11.41 -3.15
CA PHE A 11 -1.91 10.68 -2.22
C PHE A 11 -3.04 11.56 -1.66
N THR A 12 -2.87 12.87 -1.70
CA THR A 12 -3.86 13.84 -1.27
C THR A 12 -4.66 14.46 -2.42
N GLY A 13 -4.43 14.01 -3.68
CA GLY A 13 -5.14 14.51 -4.86
C GLY A 13 -4.82 15.96 -5.21
N GLY A 14 -3.60 16.44 -4.93
CA GLY A 14 -3.21 17.84 -5.13
C GLY A 14 -3.57 18.76 -3.96
N GLY A 15 -4.06 18.20 -2.85
CA GLY A 15 -4.50 18.96 -1.67
C GLY A 15 -3.37 19.73 -0.99
N ILE A 16 -2.13 19.24 -1.05
CA ILE A 16 -0.97 19.92 -0.49
C ILE A 16 -0.58 21.14 -1.32
N SER A 17 -0.60 21.01 -2.64
CA SER A 17 -0.25 22.12 -3.55
C SER A 17 -1.28 23.24 -3.55
N THR A 18 -2.54 22.92 -3.27
CA THR A 18 -3.65 23.91 -3.18
C THR A 18 -3.89 24.43 -1.77
N LEU A 19 -3.15 23.94 -0.76
CA LEU A 19 -3.31 24.32 0.65
C LEU A 19 -4.75 24.20 1.16
N GLY A 20 -5.49 23.21 0.66
CA GLY A 20 -6.88 22.98 1.03
C GLY A 20 -7.04 22.36 2.41
N VAL A 21 -8.24 22.42 2.98
CA VAL A 21 -8.61 21.78 4.25
C VAL A 21 -8.34 20.27 4.23
N PHE A 22 -8.42 19.66 3.07
CA PHE A 22 -8.15 18.23 2.84
C PHE A 22 -6.69 17.91 2.49
N ALA A 23 -5.76 18.85 2.70
CA ALA A 23 -4.35 18.65 2.31
C ALA A 23 -3.66 17.45 2.94
N LEU A 24 -4.03 17.05 4.16
CA LEU A 24 -3.53 15.81 4.78
C LEU A 24 -4.18 14.54 4.22
N GLY A 25 -5.37 14.67 3.61
CA GLY A 25 -6.10 13.54 3.04
C GLY A 25 -6.29 12.38 4.02
N ILE A 26 -6.11 11.14 3.53
CA ILE A 26 -6.26 9.90 4.31
C ILE A 26 -4.93 9.42 4.96
N LEU A 27 -3.82 10.12 4.73
CA LEU A 27 -2.48 9.69 5.20
C LEU A 27 -2.39 9.43 6.71
N PRO A 28 -2.95 10.28 7.61
CA PRO A 28 -2.92 10.01 9.06
C PRO A 28 -3.60 8.69 9.44
N PHE A 29 -4.70 8.36 8.78
CA PHE A 29 -5.41 7.09 8.99
C PHE A 29 -4.61 5.88 8.51
N ILE A 30 -3.93 5.99 7.37
CA ILE A 30 -3.07 4.92 6.86
C ILE A 30 -1.93 4.65 7.84
N ASN A 31 -1.24 5.70 8.31
CA ASN A 31 -0.16 5.57 9.27
C ASN A 31 -0.64 4.95 10.59
N ALA A 32 -1.80 5.37 11.09
CA ALA A 32 -2.42 4.78 12.28
C ALA A 32 -2.77 3.30 12.09
N SER A 33 -3.32 2.93 10.92
CA SER A 33 -3.61 1.54 10.55
C SER A 33 -2.35 0.68 10.55
N ILE A 34 -1.24 1.21 10.00
CA ILE A 34 0.05 0.51 9.98
C ILE A 34 0.55 0.27 11.40
N ILE A 35 0.57 1.34 12.22
CA ILE A 35 1.00 1.26 13.62
C ILE A 35 0.18 0.21 14.36
N LEU A 36 -1.13 0.24 14.20
CA LEU A 36 -2.02 -0.69 14.90
C LEU A 36 -1.87 -2.13 14.43
N GLN A 37 -1.66 -2.36 13.13
CA GLN A 37 -1.41 -3.71 12.61
C GLN A 37 -0.08 -4.28 13.12
N LEU A 38 0.96 -3.47 13.20
CA LEU A 38 2.24 -3.86 13.81
C LEU A 38 2.10 -4.16 15.31
N LEU A 39 1.35 -3.33 16.03
CA LEU A 39 1.06 -3.54 17.45
C LEU A 39 0.22 -4.80 17.67
N THR A 40 -0.77 -5.04 16.85
CA THR A 40 -1.63 -6.25 16.93
C THR A 40 -0.81 -7.52 16.67
N ALA A 41 0.16 -7.47 15.78
CA ALA A 41 1.07 -8.59 15.55
C ALA A 41 2.07 -8.83 16.69
N SER A 42 2.37 -7.78 17.48
CA SER A 42 3.39 -7.82 18.55
C SER A 42 2.80 -8.00 19.95
N LEU A 43 1.57 -7.55 20.18
CA LEU A 43 0.91 -7.55 21.49
C LEU A 43 -0.17 -8.65 21.55
N PRO A 44 0.01 -9.68 22.41
CA PRO A 44 -0.96 -10.77 22.54
C PRO A 44 -2.39 -10.30 22.88
N GLN A 45 -2.52 -9.23 23.67
CA GLN A 45 -3.82 -8.66 24.06
C GLN A 45 -4.60 -8.12 22.83
N LEU A 46 -3.94 -7.49 21.87
CA LEU A 46 -4.58 -6.99 20.66
C LEU A 46 -4.83 -8.12 19.64
N GLU A 47 -3.96 -9.12 19.63
CA GLU A 47 -4.15 -10.34 18.82
C GLU A 47 -5.39 -11.12 19.28
N ASP A 48 -5.58 -11.25 20.60
CA ASP A 48 -6.75 -11.90 21.19
C ASP A 48 -8.05 -11.15 20.87
N LEU A 49 -8.04 -9.82 20.94
CA LEU A 49 -9.16 -8.98 20.52
C LEU A 49 -9.53 -9.23 19.05
N GLN A 50 -8.54 -9.37 18.18
CA GLN A 50 -8.77 -9.58 16.75
C GLN A 50 -9.30 -10.98 16.42
N LYS A 51 -8.77 -12.02 17.09
CA LYS A 51 -9.06 -13.42 16.79
C LYS A 51 -10.24 -13.99 17.58
N ASN A 52 -10.35 -13.66 18.86
CA ASN A 52 -11.24 -14.33 19.79
C ASN A 52 -12.54 -13.56 20.07
N GLU A 53 -12.54 -12.22 20.01
CA GLU A 53 -13.75 -11.40 20.29
C GLU A 53 -14.63 -11.16 19.04
N GLY A 54 -14.31 -11.70 17.89
CA GLY A 54 -15.11 -11.62 16.67
C GLY A 54 -15.40 -10.17 16.23
N GLU A 55 -16.66 -9.83 15.96
CA GLU A 55 -17.05 -8.48 15.52
C GLU A 55 -16.84 -7.39 16.59
N ALA A 56 -17.04 -7.71 17.87
CA ALA A 56 -16.84 -6.75 18.95
C ALA A 56 -15.37 -6.31 19.07
N GLY A 57 -14.44 -7.27 18.95
CA GLY A 57 -13.02 -6.99 18.96
C GLY A 57 -12.58 -6.16 17.74
N ARG A 58 -13.09 -6.45 16.55
CA ARG A 58 -12.82 -5.66 15.34
C ARG A 58 -13.30 -4.21 15.48
N ARG A 59 -14.47 -3.99 16.08
CA ARG A 59 -14.99 -2.63 16.35
C ARG A 59 -14.10 -1.87 17.34
N LYS A 60 -13.61 -2.52 18.40
CA LYS A 60 -12.66 -1.91 19.35
C LYS A 60 -11.34 -1.52 18.66
N ILE A 61 -10.78 -2.41 17.83
CA ILE A 61 -9.56 -2.11 17.06
C ILE A 61 -9.79 -0.92 16.12
N ALA A 62 -10.94 -0.86 15.43
CA ALA A 62 -11.29 0.28 14.58
C ALA A 62 -11.38 1.59 15.39
N GLN A 63 -11.97 1.57 16.58
CA GLN A 63 -12.02 2.74 17.47
C GLN A 63 -10.61 3.19 17.88
N ILE A 64 -9.75 2.27 18.30
CA ILE A 64 -8.36 2.60 18.65
C ILE A 64 -7.64 3.19 17.44
N THR A 65 -7.84 2.64 16.23
CA THR A 65 -7.28 3.18 14.98
C THR A 65 -7.69 4.63 14.75
N ARG A 66 -8.97 4.98 15.00
CA ARG A 66 -9.47 6.36 14.88
C ARG A 66 -8.78 7.32 15.86
N TYR A 67 -8.61 6.91 17.12
CA TYR A 67 -7.92 7.74 18.11
C TYR A 67 -6.44 7.94 17.78
N VAL A 68 -5.76 6.87 17.35
CA VAL A 68 -4.36 6.96 16.90
C VAL A 68 -4.25 7.83 15.64
N ALA A 69 -5.19 7.72 14.70
CA ALA A 69 -5.25 8.55 13.50
C ALA A 69 -5.46 10.04 13.84
N LEU A 70 -6.32 10.34 14.81
CA LEU A 70 -6.53 11.70 15.29
C LEU A 70 -5.26 12.27 15.94
N GLY A 71 -4.61 11.50 16.84
CA GLY A 71 -3.36 11.91 17.47
C GLY A 71 -2.24 12.12 16.46
N TRP A 72 -2.07 11.20 15.51
CA TRP A 72 -1.08 11.32 14.44
C TRP A 72 -1.39 12.48 13.50
N GLY A 73 -2.67 12.67 13.15
CA GLY A 73 -3.15 13.79 12.35
C GLY A 73 -2.88 15.15 13.02
N LEU A 74 -3.05 15.25 14.34
CA LEU A 74 -2.70 16.46 15.11
C LEU A 74 -1.19 16.77 15.01
N ILE A 75 -0.34 15.78 15.21
CA ILE A 75 1.11 15.94 15.09
C ILE A 75 1.46 16.43 13.67
N GLN A 76 0.97 15.75 12.63
CA GLN A 76 1.25 16.11 11.24
C GLN A 76 0.70 17.50 10.87
N SER A 77 -0.49 17.85 11.35
CA SER A 77 -1.11 19.14 11.04
C SER A 77 -0.38 20.32 11.68
N VAL A 78 0.08 20.18 12.93
CA VAL A 78 0.92 21.20 13.60
C VAL A 78 2.21 21.40 12.84
N VAL A 79 2.85 20.31 12.46
CA VAL A 79 4.06 20.30 11.65
C VAL A 79 3.86 21.06 10.34
N PHE A 80 2.78 20.74 9.64
CA PHE A 80 2.46 21.37 8.36
C PHE A 80 2.11 22.85 8.52
N ALA A 81 1.39 23.19 9.58
CA ALA A 81 1.05 24.58 9.91
C ALA A 81 2.30 25.42 10.23
N MET A 82 3.32 24.83 10.90
CA MET A 82 4.61 25.51 11.15
C MET A 82 5.37 25.79 9.85
N ILE A 83 5.32 24.89 8.87
CA ILE A 83 5.94 25.11 7.56
C ILE A 83 5.22 26.21 6.79
N LEU A 84 3.90 26.26 6.90
CA LEU A 84 3.05 27.27 6.24
C LEU A 84 3.11 28.64 6.90
N ARG A 85 3.72 28.77 8.08
CA ARG A 85 3.82 30.03 8.81
C ARG A 85 4.38 31.18 7.97
N GLN A 86 5.30 30.91 7.05
CA GLN A 86 5.87 31.92 6.14
C GLN A 86 4.82 32.56 5.21
N TYR A 87 3.64 31.98 5.07
CA TYR A 87 2.51 32.48 4.27
C TYR A 87 1.40 33.10 5.13
N ALA A 88 1.63 33.25 6.43
CA ALA A 88 0.65 33.88 7.32
C ALA A 88 0.46 35.35 6.95
N LEU A 89 -0.80 35.81 7.00
CA LEU A 89 -1.15 37.23 6.76
C LEU A 89 -0.57 38.10 7.86
N GLU A 90 -0.10 39.28 7.51
CA GLU A 90 0.38 40.28 8.44
C GLU A 90 -0.75 40.67 9.42
N GLY A 91 -0.47 40.65 10.72
CA GLY A 91 -1.42 41.00 11.79
C GLY A 91 -2.06 39.83 12.54
N ILE A 92 -1.83 38.57 12.12
CA ILE A 92 -2.27 37.40 12.86
C ILE A 92 -1.13 36.88 13.73
N SER A 93 -1.39 36.62 15.03
CA SER A 93 -0.37 36.03 15.89
C SER A 93 -0.02 34.59 15.38
N GLU A 94 1.26 34.27 15.38
CA GLU A 94 1.77 32.97 14.89
C GLU A 94 1.10 31.76 15.54
N VAL A 95 0.83 31.84 16.84
CA VAL A 95 0.17 30.76 17.59
C VAL A 95 -1.26 30.56 17.11
N VAL A 96 -1.99 31.64 16.88
CA VAL A 96 -3.39 31.58 16.39
C VAL A 96 -3.41 30.97 14.98
N PHE A 97 -2.50 31.37 14.10
CA PHE A 97 -2.38 30.81 12.75
C PHE A 97 -2.09 29.31 12.79
N VAL A 98 -1.10 28.87 13.59
CA VAL A 98 -0.75 27.46 13.68
C VAL A 98 -1.88 26.62 14.25
N VAL A 99 -2.55 27.08 15.32
CA VAL A 99 -3.65 26.34 15.94
C VAL A 99 -4.84 26.25 14.98
N GLN A 100 -5.22 27.36 14.35
CA GLN A 100 -6.35 27.40 13.43
C GLN A 100 -6.12 26.52 12.21
N THR A 101 -4.93 26.62 11.58
CA THR A 101 -4.55 25.78 10.44
C THR A 101 -4.49 24.31 10.81
N ALA A 102 -3.90 23.98 11.97
CA ALA A 102 -3.84 22.60 12.43
C ALA A 102 -5.23 22.01 12.68
N LEU A 103 -6.14 22.74 13.31
CA LEU A 103 -7.52 22.30 13.52
C LEU A 103 -8.27 22.09 12.20
N CYS A 104 -8.12 23.00 11.23
CA CYS A 104 -8.73 22.85 9.90
C CYS A 104 -8.22 21.59 9.18
N LEU A 105 -6.91 21.36 9.18
CA LEU A 105 -6.29 20.21 8.51
C LEU A 105 -6.69 18.88 9.15
N VAL A 106 -6.71 18.82 10.49
CA VAL A 106 -7.16 17.60 11.20
C VAL A 106 -8.62 17.31 10.93
N THR A 107 -9.47 18.35 10.99
CA THR A 107 -10.91 18.19 10.72
C THR A 107 -11.13 17.64 9.31
N GLY A 108 -10.44 18.20 8.30
CA GLY A 108 -10.51 17.70 6.93
C GLY A 108 -10.07 16.24 6.82
N SER A 109 -8.97 15.85 7.46
CA SER A 109 -8.49 14.47 7.47
C SER A 109 -9.48 13.52 8.16
N MET A 110 -10.09 13.92 9.27
CA MET A 110 -11.11 13.11 9.96
C MET A 110 -12.38 12.93 9.12
N VAL A 111 -12.79 13.95 8.35
CA VAL A 111 -13.91 13.83 7.41
C VAL A 111 -13.58 12.82 6.30
N VAL A 112 -12.38 12.87 5.72
CA VAL A 112 -11.94 11.91 4.69
C VAL A 112 -11.89 10.49 5.26
N MET A 113 -11.37 10.33 6.48
CA MET A 113 -11.37 9.04 7.19
C MET A 113 -12.79 8.51 7.37
N TRP A 114 -13.72 9.35 7.85
CA TRP A 114 -15.13 8.96 8.03
C TRP A 114 -15.78 8.54 6.71
N LEU A 115 -15.56 9.30 5.63
CA LEU A 115 -16.04 8.93 4.29
C LEU A 115 -15.47 7.56 3.85
N SER A 116 -14.18 7.34 4.08
CA SER A 116 -13.52 6.06 3.78
C SER A 116 -14.15 4.87 4.54
N GLU A 117 -14.51 5.07 5.82
CA GLU A 117 -15.19 4.05 6.61
C GLU A 117 -16.61 3.78 6.10
N VAL A 118 -17.36 4.82 5.77
CA VAL A 118 -18.72 4.70 5.18
C VAL A 118 -18.66 3.92 3.87
N ILE A 119 -17.66 4.19 3.02
CA ILE A 119 -17.45 3.44 1.77
C ILE A 119 -17.15 1.96 2.07
N THR A 120 -16.33 1.67 3.09
CA THR A 120 -16.01 0.29 3.47
C THR A 120 -17.22 -0.46 4.03
N GLU A 121 -18.08 0.22 4.82
CA GLU A 121 -19.22 -0.42 5.46
C GLU A 121 -20.43 -0.58 4.52
N ARG A 122 -20.66 0.37 3.61
CA ARG A 122 -21.86 0.45 2.79
C ARG A 122 -21.61 0.43 1.29
N GLY A 123 -20.35 0.55 0.87
CA GLY A 123 -19.96 0.60 -0.53
C GLY A 123 -19.31 -0.68 -1.02
N ILE A 124 -18.43 -0.55 -1.99
CA ILE A 124 -17.72 -1.64 -2.66
C ILE A 124 -16.23 -1.55 -2.32
N GLY A 125 -15.63 -2.63 -1.88
CA GLY A 125 -14.19 -2.72 -1.62
C GLY A 125 -13.74 -2.03 -0.34
N GLN A 126 -12.45 -1.69 -0.27
CA GLN A 126 -11.83 -1.03 0.89
C GLN A 126 -11.79 0.48 0.67
N GLY A 127 -12.55 1.24 1.48
CA GLY A 127 -12.72 2.68 1.29
C GLY A 127 -11.43 3.48 1.30
N ALA A 128 -10.46 3.14 2.17
CA ALA A 128 -9.16 3.82 2.20
C ALA A 128 -8.42 3.70 0.87
N SER A 129 -8.38 2.49 0.31
CA SER A 129 -7.76 2.24 -1.00
C SER A 129 -8.49 2.94 -2.12
N LEU A 130 -9.84 3.00 -2.08
CA LEU A 130 -10.65 3.72 -3.05
C LEU A 130 -10.43 5.24 -3.01
N VAL A 131 -10.29 5.83 -1.83
CA VAL A 131 -9.97 7.26 -1.70
C VAL A 131 -8.61 7.57 -2.33
N ILE A 132 -7.60 6.73 -2.08
CA ILE A 132 -6.28 6.88 -2.72
C ILE A 132 -6.39 6.74 -4.24
N PHE A 133 -7.13 5.73 -4.70
CA PHE A 133 -7.39 5.50 -6.13
C PHE A 133 -8.02 6.74 -6.79
N LEU A 134 -9.08 7.30 -6.19
CA LEU A 134 -9.74 8.50 -6.69
C LEU A 134 -8.81 9.71 -6.73
N ASN A 135 -7.96 9.88 -5.72
CA ASN A 135 -6.97 10.95 -5.69
C ASN A 135 -5.96 10.81 -6.83
N ILE A 136 -5.47 9.58 -7.08
CA ILE A 136 -4.55 9.31 -8.19
C ILE A 136 -5.23 9.58 -9.54
N VAL A 137 -6.46 9.08 -9.75
CA VAL A 137 -7.22 9.30 -10.98
C VAL A 137 -7.51 10.78 -11.20
N GLY A 138 -7.82 11.53 -10.13
CA GLY A 138 -8.06 12.97 -10.18
C GLY A 138 -6.84 13.79 -10.64
N THR A 139 -5.61 13.30 -10.40
CA THR A 139 -4.38 13.97 -10.87
C THR A 139 -3.99 13.60 -12.31
N LEU A 140 -4.55 12.50 -12.86
CA LEU A 140 -4.23 11.99 -14.21
C LEU A 140 -4.42 13.04 -15.33
N PRO A 141 -5.54 13.77 -15.41
CA PRO A 141 -5.74 14.72 -16.51
C PRO A 141 -4.66 15.81 -16.56
N ARG A 142 -4.24 16.28 -15.37
CA ARG A 142 -3.19 17.30 -15.25
C ARG A 142 -1.83 16.78 -15.68
N THR A 143 -1.46 15.56 -15.27
CA THR A 143 -0.19 14.95 -15.62
C THR A 143 -0.12 14.58 -17.09
N LEU A 144 -1.21 14.08 -17.67
CA LEU A 144 -1.31 13.80 -19.10
C LEU A 144 -1.24 15.08 -19.93
N GLY A 145 -1.93 16.16 -19.51
CA GLY A 145 -1.85 17.46 -20.17
C GLY A 145 -0.42 18.00 -20.22
N ALA A 146 0.28 17.99 -19.08
CA ALA A 146 1.70 18.41 -19.03
C ALA A 146 2.62 17.54 -19.92
N THR A 147 2.30 16.23 -20.01
CA THR A 147 3.07 15.31 -20.89
C THR A 147 2.85 15.63 -22.37
N ILE A 148 1.62 15.91 -22.78
CA ILE A 148 1.29 16.30 -24.16
C ILE A 148 1.95 17.63 -24.51
N GLU A 149 1.92 18.61 -23.61
CA GLU A 149 2.57 19.90 -23.81
C GLU A 149 4.09 19.74 -23.95
N ALA A 150 4.72 18.91 -23.10
CA ALA A 150 6.14 18.59 -23.22
C ALA A 150 6.48 17.83 -24.52
N ALA A 151 5.56 17.03 -25.04
CA ALA A 151 5.74 16.34 -26.32
C ALA A 151 5.64 17.31 -27.51
N GLN A 152 4.80 18.34 -27.43
CA GLN A 152 4.62 19.35 -28.49
C GLN A 152 5.75 20.37 -28.54
N THR A 153 6.30 20.73 -27.37
CA THR A 153 7.36 21.75 -27.24
C THR A 153 8.76 21.15 -27.14
N GLY A 154 8.88 19.84 -26.93
CA GLY A 154 10.14 19.16 -26.67
C GLY A 154 10.91 18.75 -27.92
N ASP A 155 12.22 18.59 -27.75
CA ASP A 155 13.10 18.04 -28.76
C ASP A 155 12.80 16.57 -29.06
N ARG A 156 13.29 16.07 -30.21
CA ARG A 156 13.13 14.67 -30.61
C ARG A 156 13.50 13.64 -29.51
N ASN A 157 14.51 13.96 -28.72
CA ASN A 157 14.96 13.11 -27.61
C ASN A 157 13.90 13.05 -26.49
N THR A 158 13.23 14.16 -26.20
CA THR A 158 12.14 14.24 -25.23
C THR A 158 10.94 13.41 -25.68
N VAL A 159 10.55 13.51 -26.95
CA VAL A 159 9.47 12.72 -27.55
C VAL A 159 9.77 11.22 -27.50
N LEU A 160 10.99 10.82 -27.86
CA LEU A 160 11.43 9.42 -27.76
C LEU A 160 11.41 8.94 -26.29
N GLY A 161 11.87 9.77 -25.37
CA GLY A 161 11.81 9.49 -23.92
C GLY A 161 10.37 9.24 -23.43
N ILE A 162 9.42 10.07 -23.86
CA ILE A 162 7.99 9.90 -23.51
C ILE A 162 7.44 8.58 -24.08
N ILE A 163 7.75 8.23 -25.33
CA ILE A 163 7.32 6.97 -25.95
C ILE A 163 7.84 5.76 -25.17
N VAL A 164 9.15 5.76 -24.85
CA VAL A 164 9.76 4.69 -24.05
C VAL A 164 9.09 4.57 -22.67
N LEU A 165 8.82 5.70 -22.04
CA LEU A 165 8.21 5.76 -20.72
C LEU A 165 6.78 5.21 -20.76
N VAL A 166 5.95 5.60 -21.75
CA VAL A 166 4.59 5.04 -21.94
C VAL A 166 4.64 3.53 -22.17
N LEU A 167 5.60 3.04 -22.98
CA LEU A 167 5.75 1.61 -23.23
C LEU A 167 6.10 0.87 -21.94
N VAL A 168 7.04 1.40 -21.14
CA VAL A 168 7.40 0.83 -19.83
C VAL A 168 6.20 0.82 -18.90
N PHE A 169 5.37 1.86 -18.88
CA PHE A 169 4.14 1.89 -18.10
C PHE A 169 3.16 0.80 -18.51
N LEU A 170 2.93 0.61 -19.81
CA LEU A 170 2.03 -0.44 -20.31
C LEU A 170 2.53 -1.85 -19.92
N VAL A 171 3.83 -2.11 -20.10
CA VAL A 171 4.45 -3.38 -19.68
C VAL A 171 4.32 -3.58 -18.17
N THR A 172 4.50 -2.53 -17.40
CA THR A 172 4.35 -2.56 -15.93
C THR A 172 2.92 -2.87 -15.52
N ILE A 173 1.91 -2.27 -16.15
CA ILE A 173 0.49 -2.55 -15.88
C ILE A 173 0.18 -4.02 -16.15
N VAL A 174 0.58 -4.55 -17.31
CA VAL A 174 0.36 -5.96 -17.66
C VAL A 174 1.05 -6.88 -16.64
N GLY A 175 2.27 -6.56 -16.24
CA GLY A 175 3.00 -7.30 -15.22
C GLY A 175 2.28 -7.29 -13.86
N ILE A 176 1.77 -6.14 -13.43
CA ILE A 176 0.99 -5.99 -12.18
C ILE A 176 -0.25 -6.88 -12.22
N ILE A 177 -1.02 -6.83 -13.30
CA ILE A 177 -2.22 -7.65 -13.47
C ILE A 177 -1.86 -9.14 -13.38
N PHE A 178 -0.80 -9.57 -14.06
CA PHE A 178 -0.36 -10.96 -14.07
C PHE A 178 0.01 -11.47 -12.66
N VAL A 179 0.69 -10.65 -11.86
CA VAL A 179 1.12 -11.04 -10.50
C VAL A 179 -0.03 -10.93 -9.49
N GLN A 180 -0.90 -9.95 -9.63
CA GLN A 180 -2.09 -9.80 -8.76
C GLN A 180 -3.10 -10.93 -8.97
N GLU A 181 -3.32 -11.35 -10.22
CA GLU A 181 -4.20 -12.47 -10.56
C GLU A 181 -3.53 -13.84 -10.39
N GLY A 182 -2.19 -13.86 -10.33
CA GLY A 182 -1.40 -15.05 -10.19
C GLY A 182 -1.73 -15.82 -8.91
N ALA A 183 -2.21 -17.05 -9.03
CA ALA A 183 -2.46 -17.93 -7.90
C ALA A 183 -1.96 -19.35 -8.18
N ARG A 184 -1.25 -19.92 -7.22
CA ARG A 184 -0.87 -21.33 -7.25
C ARG A 184 -2.04 -22.18 -6.76
N ARG A 185 -2.57 -23.04 -7.61
CA ARG A 185 -3.64 -23.98 -7.29
C ARG A 185 -3.06 -25.25 -6.70
N ILE A 186 -3.30 -25.50 -5.42
CA ILE A 186 -2.88 -26.76 -4.76
C ILE A 186 -4.07 -27.72 -4.80
N PRO A 187 -3.95 -28.91 -5.43
CA PRO A 187 -5.02 -29.89 -5.47
C PRO A 187 -5.31 -30.41 -4.06
N ILE A 188 -6.58 -30.53 -3.73
CA ILE A 188 -7.06 -31.08 -2.46
C ILE A 188 -8.06 -32.20 -2.73
N VAL A 189 -7.99 -33.26 -1.93
CA VAL A 189 -8.87 -34.44 -2.04
C VAL A 189 -9.67 -34.58 -0.75
N SER A 190 -11.00 -34.74 -0.87
CA SER A 190 -11.89 -34.96 0.26
C SER A 190 -12.14 -36.46 0.45
N ALA A 191 -11.91 -36.96 1.66
CA ALA A 191 -12.16 -38.36 2.02
C ALA A 191 -13.64 -38.78 1.95
N LYS A 192 -14.57 -37.84 2.14
CA LYS A 192 -16.03 -38.10 2.11
C LYS A 192 -16.57 -38.52 0.74
N ARG A 193 -15.83 -38.26 -0.35
CA ARG A 193 -16.29 -38.59 -1.71
C ARG A 193 -15.92 -39.99 -2.21
N GLN A 194 -15.07 -40.71 -1.50
CA GLN A 194 -14.69 -42.08 -1.87
C GLN A 194 -15.68 -43.17 -1.40
N VAL A 195 -16.68 -42.84 -0.58
CA VAL A 195 -17.65 -43.81 -0.01
C VAL A 195 -18.95 -43.87 -0.82
N GLY A 196 -19.06 -43.23 -1.98
CA GLY A 196 -20.19 -43.34 -2.90
C GLY A 196 -20.07 -44.56 -3.81
N GLY A 197 -20.65 -45.67 -3.37
CA GLY A 197 -21.11 -46.88 -4.00
C GLY A 197 -20.59 -47.29 -5.39
N ALA A 198 -20.08 -48.49 -5.46
CA ALA A 198 -19.96 -49.27 -6.69
C ALA A 198 -21.31 -49.25 -7.45
N GLY A 199 -21.42 -48.54 -8.58
CA GLY A 199 -22.57 -48.72 -9.45
C GLY A 199 -23.14 -47.56 -10.23
N VAL A 200 -22.73 -46.33 -10.00
CA VAL A 200 -23.23 -45.19 -10.80
C VAL A 200 -22.04 -44.46 -11.40
N GLY A 201 -22.07 -44.27 -12.72
CA GLY A 201 -21.01 -43.77 -13.57
C GLY A 201 -20.16 -42.68 -12.95
N VAL A 202 -18.87 -42.75 -13.17
CA VAL A 202 -17.83 -41.82 -12.72
C VAL A 202 -18.18 -40.43 -13.23
N LEU A 203 -18.96 -39.69 -12.44
CA LEU A 203 -19.07 -38.24 -12.65
C LEU A 203 -17.67 -37.66 -12.49
N PRO A 204 -17.19 -36.86 -13.43
CA PRO A 204 -15.86 -36.27 -13.33
C PRO A 204 -15.77 -35.48 -12.01
N THR A 205 -14.99 -36.00 -11.08
CA THR A 205 -14.77 -35.42 -9.76
C THR A 205 -14.19 -34.03 -10.02
N ARG A 206 -14.97 -32.97 -9.81
CA ARG A 206 -14.43 -31.60 -9.83
C ARG A 206 -13.27 -31.59 -8.82
N GLN A 207 -12.08 -31.56 -9.35
CA GLN A 207 -10.87 -31.43 -8.54
C GLN A 207 -10.98 -30.12 -7.77
N SER A 208 -11.18 -30.22 -6.46
CA SER A 208 -11.15 -29.06 -5.58
C SER A 208 -9.69 -28.63 -5.41
N TYR A 209 -9.44 -27.32 -5.41
CA TYR A 209 -8.09 -26.79 -5.24
C TYR A 209 -8.10 -25.65 -4.22
N LEU A 210 -6.99 -25.51 -3.50
CA LEU A 210 -6.72 -24.38 -2.61
C LEU A 210 -5.92 -23.32 -3.41
N PRO A 211 -6.48 -22.15 -3.72
CA PRO A 211 -5.74 -21.10 -4.39
C PRO A 211 -4.87 -20.33 -3.38
N LEU A 212 -3.55 -20.33 -3.57
CA LEU A 212 -2.62 -19.45 -2.87
C LEU A 212 -2.19 -18.33 -3.80
N LYS A 213 -2.54 -17.09 -3.48
CA LYS A 213 -2.18 -15.91 -4.28
C LYS A 213 -0.67 -15.70 -4.26
N LEU A 214 -0.09 -15.29 -5.39
CA LEU A 214 1.31 -14.94 -5.54
C LEU A 214 1.64 -13.69 -4.69
N ASN A 215 0.71 -12.73 -4.68
CA ASN A 215 0.77 -11.54 -3.85
C ASN A 215 -0.39 -11.58 -2.84
N ALA A 216 -0.17 -12.21 -1.67
CA ALA A 216 -1.18 -12.28 -0.61
C ALA A 216 -1.44 -10.93 0.07
N GLY A 217 -0.46 -10.03 0.06
CA GLY A 217 -0.55 -8.70 0.67
C GLY A 217 -1.20 -7.63 -0.21
N GLY A 218 -1.47 -7.91 -1.50
CA GLY A 218 -2.02 -6.93 -2.43
C GLY A 218 -1.11 -5.70 -2.57
N VAL A 219 -1.70 -4.52 -2.45
CA VAL A 219 -1.02 -3.22 -2.57
C VAL A 219 -0.42 -2.73 -1.25
N MET A 220 -0.84 -3.33 -0.12
CA MET A 220 -0.48 -2.85 1.22
C MET A 220 1.02 -2.78 1.51
N PRO A 221 1.86 -3.76 1.11
CA PRO A 221 3.31 -3.70 1.36
C PRO A 221 3.98 -2.44 0.81
N ILE A 222 3.54 -1.95 -0.35
CA ILE A 222 4.10 -0.75 -0.96
C ILE A 222 3.62 0.52 -0.26
N ILE A 223 2.33 0.59 0.10
CA ILE A 223 1.78 1.71 0.85
C ILE A 223 2.54 1.86 2.17
N PHE A 224 2.80 0.75 2.87
CA PHE A 224 3.53 0.75 4.13
C PHE A 224 5.01 1.11 3.96
N ALA A 225 5.67 0.55 2.96
CA ALA A 225 7.05 0.91 2.66
C ALA A 225 7.19 2.41 2.36
N SER A 226 6.25 2.99 1.59
CA SER A 226 6.26 4.42 1.29
C SER A 226 6.01 5.27 2.55
N ALA A 227 5.09 4.89 3.42
CA ALA A 227 4.82 5.60 4.66
C ALA A 227 6.02 5.57 5.62
N VAL A 228 6.65 4.40 5.78
CA VAL A 228 7.82 4.24 6.68
C VAL A 228 9.04 5.00 6.17
N ILE A 229 9.29 5.03 4.86
CA ILE A 229 10.46 5.74 4.31
C ILE A 229 10.33 7.26 4.44
N PHE A 230 9.10 7.80 4.57
CA PHE A 230 8.86 9.22 4.82
C PHE A 230 9.10 9.64 6.27
N LEU A 231 9.01 8.72 7.23
CA LEU A 231 9.17 9.03 8.65
C LEU A 231 10.54 9.67 8.98
N PRO A 232 11.69 9.08 8.60
CA PRO A 232 13.01 9.68 8.86
C PRO A 232 13.17 11.07 8.22
N VAL A 233 12.64 11.25 7.01
CA VAL A 233 12.70 12.53 6.29
C VAL A 233 11.89 13.60 7.02
N THR A 234 10.70 13.23 7.51
CA THR A 234 9.85 14.14 8.28
C THR A 234 10.50 14.51 9.61
N ILE A 235 11.04 13.56 10.36
CA ILE A 235 11.71 13.79 11.65
C ILE A 235 12.96 14.66 11.48
N ALA A 236 13.73 14.46 10.41
CA ALA A 236 14.93 15.23 10.14
C ALA A 236 14.65 16.72 9.91
N ASN A 237 13.46 17.07 9.38
CA ASN A 237 13.06 18.46 9.19
C ASN A 237 12.84 19.22 10.51
N PHE A 238 12.58 18.50 11.63
CA PHE A 238 12.37 19.10 12.96
C PHE A 238 13.63 19.07 13.83
N THR A 239 14.53 18.17 13.52
CA THR A 239 15.70 17.94 14.36
C THR A 239 16.92 18.57 13.71
N LYS A 240 17.62 19.45 14.42
CA LYS A 240 18.89 20.04 13.96
C LYS A 240 20.08 19.05 14.07
N ASN A 241 19.80 17.74 14.20
CA ASN A 241 20.83 16.72 14.35
C ASN A 241 21.39 16.36 12.97
N GLU A 242 22.66 16.64 12.75
CA GLU A 242 23.35 16.40 11.47
C GLU A 242 23.29 14.94 11.01
N TRP A 243 23.34 13.98 11.95
CA TRP A 243 23.27 12.57 11.59
C TRP A 243 21.92 12.18 11.00
N LEU A 244 20.82 12.67 11.59
CA LEU A 244 19.47 12.44 11.05
C LEU A 244 19.26 13.13 9.71
N ILE A 245 19.81 14.35 9.56
CA ILE A 245 19.76 15.08 8.28
C ILE A 245 20.53 14.32 7.19
N ARG A 246 21.71 13.77 7.49
CA ARG A 246 22.48 12.95 6.54
C ARG A 246 21.75 11.65 6.20
N ALA A 247 21.20 10.94 7.19
CA ALA A 247 20.40 9.74 6.94
C ALA A 247 19.16 10.04 6.08
N ALA A 248 18.44 11.11 6.36
CA ALA A 248 17.29 11.56 5.57
C ALA A 248 17.67 11.98 4.15
N SER A 249 18.84 12.59 3.96
CA SER A 249 19.32 12.96 2.63
C SER A 249 19.65 11.74 1.76
N LEU A 250 20.13 10.64 2.36
CA LEU A 250 20.35 9.37 1.67
C LEU A 250 19.02 8.69 1.26
N LEU A 251 17.97 8.87 2.05
CA LEU A 251 16.63 8.34 1.80
C LEU A 251 15.76 9.28 0.96
N ASN A 252 16.33 10.36 0.43
CA ASN A 252 15.59 11.27 -0.44
C ASN A 252 15.58 10.72 -1.88
N PRO A 253 14.40 10.51 -2.49
CA PRO A 253 14.29 10.06 -3.88
C PRO A 253 14.87 11.05 -4.89
N GLY A 254 14.97 12.35 -4.55
CA GLY A 254 15.56 13.41 -5.35
C GLY A 254 17.07 13.60 -5.19
N ALA A 255 17.75 12.77 -4.39
CA ALA A 255 19.19 12.88 -4.18
C ALA A 255 19.98 12.60 -5.48
N ALA A 256 21.20 13.17 -5.57
CA ALA A 256 22.11 12.93 -6.68
C ALA A 256 22.41 11.44 -6.88
N ASN A 257 22.49 10.69 -5.78
CA ASN A 257 22.64 9.24 -5.79
C ASN A 257 21.35 8.56 -5.30
N PRO A 258 20.52 7.98 -6.20
CA PRO A 258 19.24 7.36 -5.86
C PRO A 258 19.35 5.94 -5.31
N TRP A 259 20.49 5.29 -5.44
CA TRP A 259 20.65 3.88 -5.08
C TRP A 259 20.35 3.55 -3.62
N PRO A 260 20.77 4.36 -2.62
CA PRO A 260 20.44 4.09 -1.22
C PRO A 260 18.92 4.11 -0.98
N TYR A 261 18.22 5.09 -1.57
CA TYR A 261 16.75 5.15 -1.50
C TYR A 261 16.11 3.91 -2.15
N ALA A 262 16.54 3.56 -3.37
CA ALA A 262 15.98 2.44 -4.11
C ALA A 262 16.18 1.10 -3.37
N LEU A 263 17.38 0.86 -2.82
CA LEU A 263 17.68 -0.33 -2.04
C LEU A 263 16.88 -0.38 -0.73
N ALA A 264 16.80 0.72 0.01
CA ALA A 264 16.03 0.80 1.25
C ALA A 264 14.54 0.57 0.97
N PHE A 265 13.99 1.19 -0.08
CA PHE A 265 12.60 1.02 -0.48
C PHE A 265 12.29 -0.40 -0.91
N PHE A 266 13.17 -1.02 -1.69
CA PHE A 266 13.07 -2.42 -2.10
C PHE A 266 13.08 -3.38 -0.90
N ALA A 267 14.00 -3.17 0.04
CA ALA A 267 14.10 -3.98 1.25
C ALA A 267 12.85 -3.84 2.14
N LEU A 268 12.32 -2.61 2.26
CA LEU A 268 11.08 -2.36 2.99
C LEU A 268 9.89 -3.05 2.32
N ILE A 269 9.75 -2.98 1.00
CA ILE A 269 8.68 -3.68 0.25
C ILE A 269 8.76 -5.19 0.50
N LEU A 270 9.95 -5.79 0.40
CA LEU A 270 10.17 -7.20 0.70
C LEU A 270 9.80 -7.55 2.14
N GLY A 271 10.30 -6.78 3.11
CA GLY A 271 9.98 -6.98 4.53
C GLY A 271 8.48 -6.93 4.80
N PHE A 272 7.80 -5.91 4.28
CA PHE A 272 6.34 -5.78 4.43
C PHE A 272 5.56 -6.84 3.65
N ALA A 273 6.05 -7.31 2.51
CA ALA A 273 5.43 -8.42 1.79
C ALA A 273 5.41 -9.70 2.64
N TYR A 274 6.54 -10.05 3.28
CA TYR A 274 6.60 -11.17 4.21
C TYR A 274 5.74 -10.95 5.45
N PHE A 275 5.80 -9.77 6.04
CA PHE A 275 4.97 -9.41 7.20
C PHE A 275 3.48 -9.57 6.89
N TYR A 276 3.03 -9.01 5.75
CA TYR A 276 1.62 -9.10 5.35
C TYR A 276 1.19 -10.52 5.00
N ALA A 277 2.05 -11.27 4.32
CA ALA A 277 1.77 -12.66 4.00
C ALA A 277 1.57 -13.51 5.27
N SER A 278 2.35 -13.26 6.32
CA SER A 278 2.21 -13.96 7.61
C SER A 278 0.91 -13.62 8.35
N LEU A 279 0.41 -12.38 8.20
CA LEU A 279 -0.86 -11.95 8.80
C LEU A 279 -2.08 -12.48 8.05
N THR A 280 -2.01 -12.49 6.70
CA THR A 280 -3.16 -12.82 5.86
C THR A 280 -3.39 -14.32 5.75
N VAL A 281 -2.32 -15.10 5.70
CA VAL A 281 -2.36 -16.54 5.49
C VAL A 281 -1.66 -17.24 6.64
N ASN A 282 -2.42 -17.88 7.52
CA ASN A 282 -1.86 -18.70 8.59
C ASN A 282 -1.86 -20.18 8.17
N PRO A 283 -0.70 -20.76 7.83
CA PRO A 283 -0.62 -22.14 7.37
C PRO A 283 -1.10 -23.18 8.39
N THR A 284 -0.96 -22.89 9.69
CA THR A 284 -1.39 -23.77 10.78
C THR A 284 -2.90 -23.84 10.89
N ASP A 285 -3.59 -22.70 10.78
CA ASP A 285 -5.04 -22.63 10.80
C ASP A 285 -5.66 -23.29 9.58
N ILE A 286 -5.07 -23.05 8.39
CA ILE A 286 -5.50 -23.71 7.15
C ILE A 286 -5.35 -25.22 7.27
N ALA A 287 -4.20 -25.73 7.72
CA ALA A 287 -3.95 -27.14 7.89
C ALA A 287 -4.91 -27.80 8.91
N SER A 288 -5.21 -27.08 10.01
CA SER A 288 -6.21 -27.52 11.01
C SER A 288 -7.62 -27.60 10.42
N ASN A 289 -8.04 -26.58 9.67
CA ASN A 289 -9.33 -26.54 9.02
C ASN A 289 -9.47 -27.62 7.93
N LEU A 290 -8.43 -27.88 7.13
CA LEU A 290 -8.40 -28.98 6.16
C LEU A 290 -8.56 -30.33 6.89
N LYS A 291 -7.82 -30.54 7.99
CA LYS A 291 -7.91 -31.75 8.80
C LYS A 291 -9.32 -31.95 9.37
N LYS A 292 -9.91 -30.90 9.97
CA LYS A 292 -11.30 -30.93 10.51
C LYS A 292 -12.33 -31.21 9.40
N GLY A 293 -12.11 -30.69 8.20
CA GLY A 293 -12.97 -30.90 7.03
C GLY A 293 -12.80 -32.27 6.36
N GLY A 294 -11.86 -33.12 6.82
CA GLY A 294 -11.57 -34.40 6.17
C GLY A 294 -10.96 -34.24 4.76
N VAL A 295 -10.25 -33.14 4.54
CA VAL A 295 -9.60 -32.82 3.27
C VAL A 295 -8.09 -32.95 3.43
N ALA A 296 -7.43 -33.56 2.45
CA ALA A 296 -6.00 -33.75 2.46
C ALA A 296 -5.35 -33.27 1.15
N ILE A 297 -4.08 -32.86 1.24
CA ILE A 297 -3.25 -32.60 0.08
C ILE A 297 -2.63 -33.93 -0.37
N PRO A 298 -2.74 -34.33 -1.64
CA PRO A 298 -2.14 -35.58 -2.12
C PRO A 298 -0.64 -35.64 -1.82
N GLY A 299 -0.20 -36.73 -1.22
CA GLY A 299 1.22 -36.95 -0.86
C GLY A 299 1.69 -36.27 0.42
N VAL A 300 0.83 -35.53 1.15
CA VAL A 300 1.19 -34.85 2.40
C VAL A 300 0.29 -35.34 3.54
N ARG A 301 0.89 -35.74 4.68
CA ARG A 301 0.11 -36.17 5.87
C ARG A 301 -0.70 -35.01 6.44
N PRO A 302 -2.01 -35.20 6.75
CA PRO A 302 -2.83 -34.16 7.38
C PRO A 302 -2.25 -33.72 8.74
N GLY A 303 -2.27 -32.42 9.02
CA GLY A 303 -1.79 -31.82 10.26
C GLY A 303 -0.51 -31.00 10.11
N SER A 304 0.49 -31.21 10.96
CA SER A 304 1.72 -30.43 11.00
C SER A 304 2.52 -30.48 9.67
N ALA A 305 2.57 -31.64 9.03
CA ALA A 305 3.24 -31.78 7.74
C ALA A 305 2.57 -30.92 6.64
N THR A 306 1.24 -30.82 6.65
CA THR A 306 0.50 -29.93 5.75
C THR A 306 0.80 -28.47 6.04
N ALA A 307 0.90 -28.07 7.31
CA ALA A 307 1.27 -26.70 7.71
C ALA A 307 2.67 -26.34 7.22
N THR A 308 3.66 -27.23 7.41
CA THR A 308 5.04 -27.03 6.94
C THR A 308 5.11 -26.92 5.42
N TYR A 309 4.38 -27.78 4.70
CA TYR A 309 4.30 -27.71 3.24
C TYR A 309 3.72 -26.38 2.76
N LEU A 310 2.57 -25.94 3.32
CA LEU A 310 1.92 -24.68 2.98
C LEU A 310 2.81 -23.49 3.30
N SER A 311 3.49 -23.48 4.45
CA SER A 311 4.46 -22.43 4.82
C SER A 311 5.61 -22.34 3.82
N GLY A 312 6.17 -23.46 3.39
CA GLY A 312 7.23 -23.49 2.38
C GLY A 312 6.77 -22.96 1.02
N VAL A 313 5.55 -23.30 0.60
CA VAL A 313 4.96 -22.76 -0.64
C VAL A 313 4.71 -21.27 -0.52
N GLN A 314 4.12 -20.83 0.59
CA GLN A 314 3.82 -19.41 0.84
C GLN A 314 5.08 -18.56 0.83
N ASN A 315 6.15 -18.98 1.52
CA ASN A 315 7.42 -18.26 1.55
C ASN A 315 8.01 -18.06 0.15
N ARG A 316 7.96 -19.08 -0.70
CA ARG A 316 8.43 -18.99 -2.09
C ARG A 316 7.56 -18.04 -2.93
N LEU A 317 6.24 -18.10 -2.78
CA LEU A 317 5.32 -17.21 -3.49
C LEU A 317 5.51 -15.76 -3.03
N THR A 318 5.64 -15.53 -1.72
CA THR A 318 5.88 -14.19 -1.15
C THR A 318 7.21 -13.60 -1.62
N LEU A 319 8.27 -14.43 -1.70
CA LEU A 319 9.55 -13.97 -2.26
C LEU A 319 9.40 -13.50 -3.70
N LEU A 320 8.78 -14.31 -4.56
CA LEU A 320 8.58 -13.97 -5.97
C LEU A 320 7.68 -12.73 -6.13
N GLY A 321 6.56 -12.68 -5.38
CA GLY A 321 5.67 -11.54 -5.37
C GLY A 321 6.36 -10.25 -4.88
N GLY A 322 7.12 -10.33 -3.78
CA GLY A 322 7.85 -9.21 -3.21
C GLY A 322 8.98 -8.70 -4.12
N LEU A 323 9.74 -9.60 -4.76
CA LEU A 323 10.76 -9.22 -5.76
C LEU A 323 10.11 -8.49 -6.95
N PHE A 324 8.98 -9.01 -7.43
CA PHE A 324 8.24 -8.37 -8.51
C PHE A 324 7.72 -6.97 -8.10
N LEU A 325 7.07 -6.87 -6.94
CA LEU A 325 6.56 -5.58 -6.42
C LEU A 325 7.69 -4.55 -6.25
N GLY A 326 8.83 -4.97 -5.70
CA GLY A 326 10.01 -4.12 -5.56
C GLY A 326 10.58 -3.66 -6.92
N SER A 327 10.63 -4.57 -7.90
CA SER A 327 11.07 -4.24 -9.26
C SER A 327 10.12 -3.24 -9.92
N VAL A 328 8.82 -3.47 -9.85
CA VAL A 328 7.79 -2.56 -10.37
C VAL A 328 7.89 -1.17 -9.72
N ALA A 329 8.23 -1.11 -8.43
CA ALA A 329 8.37 0.16 -7.72
C ALA A 329 9.60 0.98 -8.17
N ILE A 330 10.65 0.34 -8.67
CA ILE A 330 11.92 0.99 -9.00
C ILE A 330 12.07 1.27 -10.50
N ILE A 331 11.65 0.34 -11.37
CA ILE A 331 11.90 0.41 -12.82
C ILE A 331 11.38 1.71 -13.44
N PRO A 332 10.13 2.16 -13.24
CA PRO A 332 9.65 3.40 -13.84
C PRO A 332 10.45 4.63 -13.39
N ALA A 333 10.82 4.69 -12.10
CA ALA A 333 11.65 5.79 -11.59
C ALA A 333 13.06 5.80 -12.18
N ALA A 334 13.62 4.63 -12.46
CA ALA A 334 14.92 4.52 -13.14
C ALA A 334 14.82 4.97 -14.61
N VAL A 335 13.76 4.58 -15.32
CA VAL A 335 13.53 4.98 -16.72
C VAL A 335 13.26 6.48 -16.82
N GLU A 336 12.46 7.06 -15.93
CA GLU A 336 12.17 8.50 -15.87
C GLU A 336 13.47 9.32 -15.76
N ARG A 337 14.43 8.86 -14.95
CA ARG A 337 15.75 9.50 -14.83
C ARG A 337 16.61 9.30 -16.07
N ALA A 338 16.62 8.11 -16.63
CA ALA A 338 17.42 7.81 -17.82
C ALA A 338 16.96 8.60 -19.04
N THR A 339 15.67 8.88 -19.15
CA THR A 339 15.07 9.66 -20.25
C THR A 339 15.04 11.16 -19.98
N ASN A 340 15.39 11.62 -18.78
CA ASN A 340 15.26 13.03 -18.33
C ASN A 340 13.86 13.63 -18.52
N VAL A 341 12.84 12.79 -18.64
CA VAL A 341 11.44 13.20 -18.81
C VAL A 341 10.77 13.23 -17.45
N GLN A 342 10.60 14.43 -16.90
CA GLN A 342 9.99 14.61 -15.55
C GLN A 342 8.45 14.69 -15.57
N THR A 343 7.82 14.48 -16.70
CA THR A 343 6.39 14.70 -16.93
C THR A 343 5.49 13.75 -16.14
N PHE A 344 5.96 12.55 -15.82
CA PHE A 344 5.20 11.56 -15.03
C PHE A 344 5.54 11.55 -13.52
N GLN A 345 6.19 12.61 -12.99
CA GLN A 345 6.53 12.67 -11.56
C GLN A 345 5.34 12.48 -10.61
N GLY A 346 4.11 12.64 -11.12
CA GLY A 346 2.87 12.37 -10.40
C GLY A 346 2.35 10.93 -10.50
N LEU A 347 2.70 10.19 -11.54
CA LEU A 347 2.29 8.81 -11.78
C LEU A 347 3.44 7.84 -11.50
N GLY A 348 4.13 8.01 -10.40
CA GLY A 348 5.20 7.09 -10.00
C GLY A 348 4.72 5.64 -9.97
N ALA A 349 5.65 4.70 -10.02
CA ALA A 349 5.39 3.27 -10.02
C ALA A 349 4.45 2.81 -8.90
N THR A 350 4.54 3.46 -7.73
CA THR A 350 3.67 3.20 -6.58
C THR A 350 2.22 3.56 -6.86
N SER A 351 1.96 4.71 -7.50
CA SER A 351 0.61 5.16 -7.87
C SER A 351 -0.03 4.24 -8.89
N LEU A 352 0.73 3.79 -9.90
CA LEU A 352 0.27 2.80 -10.88
C LEU A 352 -0.12 1.48 -10.24
N LEU A 353 0.71 0.98 -9.33
CA LEU A 353 0.45 -0.29 -8.66
C LEU A 353 -0.78 -0.20 -7.76
N ILE A 354 -0.96 0.93 -7.07
CA ILE A 354 -2.16 1.19 -6.27
C ILE A 354 -3.39 1.28 -7.19
N LEU A 355 -3.28 2.03 -8.29
CA LEU A 355 -4.37 2.21 -9.25
C LEU A 355 -4.84 0.89 -9.84
N VAL A 356 -3.93 0.07 -10.36
CA VAL A 356 -4.26 -1.23 -10.95
C VAL A 356 -4.72 -2.22 -9.87
N GLY A 357 -4.03 -2.27 -8.74
CA GLY A 357 -4.35 -3.20 -7.66
C GLY A 357 -5.72 -2.95 -7.05
N VAL A 358 -6.05 -1.69 -6.76
CA VAL A 358 -7.36 -1.32 -6.21
C VAL A 358 -8.47 -1.54 -7.24
N ALA A 359 -8.22 -1.23 -8.52
CA ALA A 359 -9.19 -1.51 -9.59
C ALA A 359 -9.53 -3.01 -9.68
N ILE A 360 -8.52 -3.89 -9.62
CA ILE A 360 -8.72 -5.35 -9.64
C ILE A 360 -9.46 -5.83 -8.39
N ASP A 361 -9.07 -5.35 -7.20
CA ASP A 361 -9.69 -5.77 -5.94
C ASP A 361 -11.14 -5.28 -5.82
N THR A 362 -11.47 -4.13 -6.43
CA THR A 362 -12.84 -3.59 -6.45
C THR A 362 -13.72 -4.24 -7.51
N ALA A 363 -13.14 -4.72 -8.61
CA ALA A 363 -13.87 -5.39 -9.69
C ALA A 363 -14.24 -6.85 -9.36
N LYS A 364 -13.69 -7.44 -8.31
CA LYS A 364 -13.99 -8.80 -7.80
C LYS A 364 -15.10 -8.79 -6.78
#